data_c5e7aeab95ebc636db856f7e689702a0
#
_entry.id   c5e7aeab95ebc636db856f7e689702a0
#
_cell.length_a   1.000
_cell.length_b   1.000
_cell.length_c   1.000
_cell.angle_alpha   90.00
_cell.angle_beta   90.00
_cell.angle_gamma   90.00
#
_symmetry.space_group_name_H-M   'P 1'
#
loop_
_entity.id
_entity.type
_entity.pdbx_description
1 polymer ?
#
loop_
_entity_poly.entity_id
_entity_poly.type
_entity_poly.pdbx_seq_one_letter_code
_entity_poly.pdbx_strand_id
1 'polypeptide(L)'
;MGAPGVRIFNVRGSIVACVVSVTLLTVGCTKQPEAAQRSDMISSPASALNQPPSAQEALHLPQTRDVQPRPTALVIDVDPAAEISGVVRAVFQDSRGTLWIGGECDLFRNDGTTLTNYDIKDDLGRGVTIHKIVEDKAGNIWCGTTGGITRIDGKSFTSYGEKDGLISPDVGSMAFDASGVMWIGTVEGVWRFDGTTFSPFALPEAQPDPTRGVTSAKIVHCITVDRKGRVWFGTNGGAYIYDGKTLTNISERDGLPNNAVSGILEDKSGNIWFGTVHGGISRFDGKDFTNFTQQGIVEGKEIWCMHEGRSGNMWFSAKRSPLYRYDGNAFTKLKEQDEITSLAFTILEDNSGRMWLSGTHGLFRHDGESFVRVTKNGPWR
;
A
#
# COMPACT_ATOMS: atom_id res chain seq x y z
N MET A 1 -11.41 19.10 -55.46
CA MET A 1 -10.34 18.57 -54.66
C MET A 1 -10.74 18.82 -53.20
N GLY A 2 -11.38 17.85 -52.55
CA GLY A 2 -11.99 17.98 -51.24
C GLY A 2 -11.09 17.41 -50.16
N ALA A 3 -10.92 18.16 -49.09
CA ALA A 3 -10.26 17.72 -47.89
C ALA A 3 -11.20 16.81 -47.06
N PRO A 4 -10.70 15.79 -46.36
CA PRO A 4 -11.54 14.92 -45.52
C PRO A 4 -11.84 15.58 -44.19
N GLY A 5 -13.12 15.59 -43.83
CA GLY A 5 -13.63 16.11 -42.57
C GLY A 5 -13.28 15.22 -41.36
N VAL A 6 -12.82 15.85 -40.32
CA VAL A 6 -12.62 15.25 -39.00
C VAL A 6 -13.99 15.17 -38.30
N ARG A 7 -14.47 13.96 -38.01
CA ARG A 7 -15.62 13.75 -37.12
C ARG A 7 -15.14 13.73 -35.65
N ILE A 8 -15.57 14.71 -34.90
CA ILE A 8 -15.39 14.75 -33.46
C ILE A 8 -16.52 13.93 -32.84
N PHE A 9 -16.18 12.80 -32.21
CA PHE A 9 -17.10 12.09 -31.33
C PHE A 9 -16.98 12.66 -29.93
N ASN A 10 -18.07 13.25 -29.49
CA ASN A 10 -18.21 13.81 -28.13
C ASN A 10 -18.63 12.67 -27.18
N VAL A 11 -17.70 12.09 -26.44
CA VAL A 11 -18.00 11.11 -25.39
C VAL A 11 -17.95 11.87 -24.06
N ARG A 12 -19.12 12.12 -23.48
CA ARG A 12 -19.27 12.54 -22.09
C ARG A 12 -18.97 11.34 -21.19
N GLY A 13 -17.77 11.29 -20.63
CA GLY A 13 -17.39 10.37 -19.56
C GLY A 13 -16.74 11.18 -18.46
N SER A 14 -17.29 11.13 -17.27
CA SER A 14 -16.76 11.80 -16.08
C SER A 14 -15.41 11.18 -15.71
N ILE A 15 -14.34 11.93 -15.90
CA ILE A 15 -13.00 11.60 -15.45
C ILE A 15 -12.93 12.03 -13.99
N VAL A 16 -12.94 11.09 -13.06
CA VAL A 16 -12.48 11.33 -11.68
C VAL A 16 -10.95 11.31 -11.74
N ALA A 17 -10.38 12.49 -11.83
CA ALA A 17 -8.94 12.69 -11.84
C ALA A 17 -8.38 12.40 -10.44
N CYS A 18 -7.54 11.39 -10.34
CA CYS A 18 -6.58 11.28 -9.27
C CYS A 18 -5.56 12.41 -9.47
N VAL A 19 -5.68 13.48 -8.69
CA VAL A 19 -4.87 14.70 -8.83
C VAL A 19 -3.44 14.39 -8.40
N VAL A 20 -2.59 14.10 -9.38
CA VAL A 20 -1.14 14.32 -9.26
C VAL A 20 -0.91 15.77 -9.65
N SER A 21 -0.80 16.67 -8.68
CA SER A 21 -0.48 18.08 -8.91
C SER A 21 0.94 18.21 -9.46
N VAL A 22 1.04 18.42 -10.77
CA VAL A 22 2.22 19.00 -11.40
C VAL A 22 2.02 20.51 -11.44
N THR A 23 2.67 21.25 -10.55
CA THR A 23 2.64 22.71 -10.53
C THR A 23 3.60 23.25 -11.59
N LEU A 24 3.07 23.83 -12.66
CA LEU A 24 3.84 24.70 -13.56
C LEU A 24 3.97 26.08 -12.90
N LEU A 25 5.23 26.49 -12.71
CA LEU A 25 5.60 27.84 -12.32
C LEU A 25 5.43 28.81 -13.50
N THR A 26 4.54 29.79 -13.36
CA THR A 26 4.59 31.01 -14.15
C THR A 26 5.11 32.14 -13.27
N VAL A 27 6.21 32.73 -13.74
CA VAL A 27 6.84 33.92 -13.15
C VAL A 27 6.02 35.16 -13.47
N GLY A 28 5.64 35.89 -12.42
CA GLY A 28 5.06 37.21 -12.54
C GLY A 28 5.52 38.10 -11.38
N CYS A 29 6.37 39.06 -11.69
CA CYS A 29 6.85 40.12 -10.78
C CYS A 29 5.73 41.08 -10.40
N THR A 30 5.56 41.39 -9.09
CA THR A 30 5.27 42.76 -8.64
C THR A 30 5.62 42.95 -7.13
N LYS A 31 6.25 44.06 -6.91
CA LYS A 31 6.81 44.79 -5.77
C LYS A 31 6.14 44.68 -4.39
N GLN A 32 7.06 44.66 -3.39
CA GLN A 32 6.80 44.95 -1.96
C GLN A 32 6.33 46.42 -1.73
N PRO A 33 5.77 46.69 -0.52
CA PRO A 33 6.44 47.63 0.35
C PRO A 33 6.68 47.12 1.81
N GLU A 34 7.70 47.81 2.37
CA GLU A 34 8.32 47.65 3.68
C GLU A 34 7.48 48.05 4.91
N ALA A 35 8.02 47.56 6.03
CA ALA A 35 8.06 48.15 7.40
C ALA A 35 7.06 47.60 8.43
N ALA A 36 7.50 46.99 9.51
CA ALA A 36 8.08 47.62 10.71
C ALA A 36 8.47 46.54 11.77
N GLN A 37 9.62 46.77 12.35
CA GLN A 37 10.17 46.05 13.51
C GLN A 37 9.34 46.25 14.77
N ARG A 38 9.14 45.17 15.57
CA ARG A 38 9.18 45.25 17.04
C ARG A 38 9.69 43.95 17.62
N SER A 39 10.81 44.05 18.28
CA SER A 39 11.41 43.11 19.19
C SER A 39 10.58 43.01 20.47
N ASP A 40 10.28 41.77 20.89
CA ASP A 40 10.16 41.47 22.33
C ASP A 40 10.64 40.02 22.57
N MET A 41 11.74 39.94 23.32
CA MET A 41 12.30 38.71 23.88
C MET A 41 11.35 38.22 24.98
N ILE A 42 10.87 37.00 24.87
CA ILE A 42 10.37 36.23 26.01
C ILE A 42 11.04 34.84 25.97
N SER A 43 11.81 34.61 27.00
CA SER A 43 12.49 33.36 27.33
C SER A 43 11.52 32.18 27.48
N SER A 44 11.77 31.09 26.75
CA SER A 44 11.11 29.81 26.95
C SER A 44 11.84 29.00 28.04
N PRO A 45 11.14 28.39 28.99
CA PRO A 45 11.72 27.33 29.80
C PRO A 45 11.60 25.99 29.06
N ALA A 46 12.75 25.39 28.79
CA ALA A 46 12.84 24.00 28.41
C ALA A 46 12.50 23.12 29.62
N SER A 47 11.41 22.35 29.53
CA SER A 47 11.21 21.08 30.22
C SER A 47 9.72 20.78 30.42
N ALA A 48 9.07 20.13 29.45
CA ALA A 48 7.84 19.35 29.63
C ALA A 48 7.49 18.56 28.37
N LEU A 49 8.28 17.56 28.04
CA LEU A 49 7.93 16.59 26.98
C LEU A 49 8.35 15.20 27.48
N ASN A 50 7.57 14.64 28.40
CA ASN A 50 7.52 13.21 28.70
C ASN A 50 6.43 12.94 29.75
N GLN A 51 5.16 13.15 29.34
CA GLN A 51 4.03 12.50 30.03
C GLN A 51 3.13 11.88 28.97
N PRO A 52 2.69 10.62 29.17
CA PRO A 52 1.66 10.04 28.29
C PRO A 52 0.37 10.87 28.44
N PRO A 53 -0.42 10.98 27.37
CA PRO A 53 -1.67 11.73 27.38
C PRO A 53 -2.56 11.21 28.51
N SER A 54 -3.10 12.16 29.30
CA SER A 54 -3.99 11.84 30.42
C SER A 54 -5.27 11.19 29.90
N ALA A 55 -5.87 10.33 30.74
CA ALA A 55 -7.09 9.57 30.43
C ALA A 55 -8.32 10.45 30.02
N GLN A 56 -8.19 11.76 30.02
CA GLN A 56 -9.25 12.71 29.62
C GLN A 56 -9.21 13.11 28.15
N GLU A 57 -8.11 12.89 27.39
CA GLU A 57 -8.06 13.10 25.95
C GLU A 57 -8.61 11.94 25.12
N ALA A 58 -8.95 10.81 25.76
CA ALA A 58 -9.61 9.67 25.13
C ALA A 58 -11.08 9.87 24.75
N LEU A 59 -11.63 11.09 24.91
CA LEU A 59 -13.08 11.35 24.90
C LEU A 59 -13.69 11.66 23.52
N HIS A 60 -12.98 11.45 22.41
CA HIS A 60 -13.57 11.58 21.05
C HIS A 60 -13.19 10.43 20.12
N LEU A 61 -13.05 9.22 20.65
CA LEU A 61 -13.01 8.04 19.79
C LEU A 61 -14.42 7.78 19.27
N PRO A 62 -14.62 7.60 17.96
CA PRO A 62 -15.92 7.19 17.41
C PRO A 62 -16.34 5.87 18.08
N GLN A 63 -17.61 5.80 18.42
CA GLN A 63 -18.16 4.62 19.11
C GLN A 63 -18.00 3.38 18.23
N THR A 64 -17.60 2.27 18.84
CA THR A 64 -17.65 0.93 18.23
C THR A 64 -19.09 0.64 17.80
N ARG A 65 -19.26 0.21 16.54
CA ARG A 65 -20.57 -0.20 16.01
C ARG A 65 -20.51 -1.68 15.67
N ASP A 66 -21.55 -2.41 16.06
CA ASP A 66 -21.72 -3.79 15.63
C ASP A 66 -21.95 -3.81 14.11
N VAL A 67 -21.14 -4.60 13.43
CA VAL A 67 -21.21 -4.76 11.98
C VAL A 67 -22.33 -5.76 11.66
N GLN A 68 -23.30 -5.34 10.84
CA GLN A 68 -24.33 -6.21 10.29
C GLN A 68 -23.92 -6.60 8.86
N PRO A 69 -23.23 -7.74 8.68
CA PRO A 69 -22.77 -8.16 7.36
C PRO A 69 -23.95 -8.40 6.43
N ARG A 70 -23.88 -7.87 5.21
CA ARG A 70 -24.87 -8.12 4.16
C ARG A 70 -24.21 -8.95 3.06
N PRO A 71 -24.37 -10.27 3.08
CA PRO A 71 -23.86 -11.11 2.00
C PRO A 71 -24.65 -10.84 0.72
N THR A 72 -23.92 -10.50 -0.33
CA THR A 72 -24.44 -10.41 -1.70
C THR A 72 -23.97 -11.63 -2.45
N ALA A 73 -24.84 -12.23 -3.26
CA ALA A 73 -24.46 -13.37 -4.09
C ALA A 73 -23.27 -12.99 -4.98
N LEU A 74 -22.32 -13.90 -5.15
CA LEU A 74 -21.21 -13.76 -6.09
C LEU A 74 -21.77 -13.56 -7.49
N VAL A 75 -21.62 -12.36 -8.03
CA VAL A 75 -21.80 -12.14 -9.47
C VAL A 75 -20.47 -12.50 -10.12
N ILE A 76 -20.43 -13.68 -10.70
CA ILE A 76 -19.31 -14.11 -11.55
C ILE A 76 -19.61 -13.53 -12.93
N ASP A 77 -18.97 -12.44 -13.27
CA ASP A 77 -18.98 -11.95 -14.65
C ASP A 77 -17.92 -12.75 -15.41
N VAL A 78 -18.39 -13.83 -16.06
CA VAL A 78 -17.55 -14.58 -17.00
C VAL A 78 -17.63 -13.85 -18.34
N ASP A 79 -17.16 -12.62 -18.38
CA ASP A 79 -16.93 -11.98 -19.69
C ASP A 79 -15.69 -12.64 -20.32
N PRO A 80 -15.88 -13.48 -21.36
CA PRO A 80 -14.74 -14.09 -22.04
C PRO A 80 -13.85 -13.06 -22.75
N ALA A 81 -14.31 -11.81 -22.86
CA ALA A 81 -13.55 -10.70 -23.41
C ALA A 81 -12.80 -9.88 -22.34
N ALA A 82 -13.04 -10.09 -21.03
CA ALA A 82 -12.39 -9.33 -20.00
C ALA A 82 -10.86 -9.49 -20.05
N GLU A 83 -10.17 -8.38 -20.29
CA GLU A 83 -8.70 -8.32 -20.23
C GLU A 83 -8.27 -7.97 -18.81
N ILE A 84 -7.11 -8.47 -18.39
CA ILE A 84 -6.51 -8.05 -17.13
C ILE A 84 -6.25 -6.55 -17.20
N SER A 85 -6.64 -5.83 -16.14
CA SER A 85 -6.47 -4.38 -16.04
C SER A 85 -5.07 -3.92 -16.46
N GLY A 86 -5.02 -2.78 -17.14
CA GLY A 86 -3.76 -2.11 -17.48
C GLY A 86 -2.98 -1.66 -16.24
N VAL A 87 -3.66 -1.52 -15.08
CA VAL A 87 -3.05 -1.24 -13.77
C VAL A 87 -3.44 -2.34 -12.81
N VAL A 88 -2.47 -3.12 -12.36
CA VAL A 88 -2.66 -4.17 -11.36
C VAL A 88 -1.95 -3.74 -10.06
N ARG A 89 -2.71 -3.57 -8.99
CA ARG A 89 -2.17 -3.08 -7.72
C ARG A 89 -1.82 -4.17 -6.73
N ALA A 90 -2.54 -5.28 -6.75
CA ALA A 90 -2.33 -6.38 -5.82
C ALA A 90 -2.25 -7.72 -6.55
N VAL A 91 -1.28 -8.53 -6.15
CA VAL A 91 -1.19 -9.96 -6.50
C VAL A 91 -1.00 -10.74 -5.22
N PHE A 92 -1.78 -11.81 -5.06
CA PHE A 92 -1.76 -12.63 -3.88
C PHE A 92 -2.00 -14.10 -4.26
N GLN A 93 -1.29 -15.04 -3.64
CA GLN A 93 -1.58 -16.45 -3.77
C GLN A 93 -2.16 -16.97 -2.45
N ASP A 94 -3.35 -17.56 -2.51
CA ASP A 94 -3.99 -18.15 -1.35
C ASP A 94 -3.37 -19.49 -0.94
N SER A 95 -3.76 -20.00 0.22
CA SER A 95 -3.26 -21.27 0.79
C SER A 95 -3.55 -22.49 -0.08
N ARG A 96 -4.49 -22.38 -1.02
CA ARG A 96 -4.86 -23.43 -1.99
C ARG A 96 -4.07 -23.34 -3.29
N GLY A 97 -3.24 -22.29 -3.42
CA GLY A 97 -2.44 -22.04 -4.62
C GLY A 97 -3.15 -21.23 -5.70
N THR A 98 -4.33 -20.71 -5.42
CA THR A 98 -5.07 -19.84 -6.34
C THR A 98 -4.44 -18.45 -6.36
N LEU A 99 -4.22 -17.91 -7.55
CA LEU A 99 -3.69 -16.57 -7.72
C LEU A 99 -4.84 -15.56 -7.84
N TRP A 100 -4.79 -14.51 -7.02
CA TRP A 100 -5.74 -13.41 -6.99
C TRP A 100 -5.06 -12.16 -7.49
N ILE A 101 -5.70 -11.43 -8.42
CA ILE A 101 -5.13 -10.26 -9.08
C ILE A 101 -6.15 -9.12 -8.97
N GLY A 102 -5.77 -8.07 -8.24
CA GLY A 102 -6.59 -6.88 -8.00
C GLY A 102 -6.14 -5.70 -8.86
N GLY A 103 -7.06 -5.18 -9.64
CA GLY A 103 -6.87 -4.03 -10.53
C GLY A 103 -7.67 -2.79 -10.12
N GLU A 104 -7.93 -1.92 -11.07
CA GLU A 104 -8.66 -0.65 -10.87
C GLU A 104 -10.17 -0.83 -10.99
N CYS A 105 -10.79 -1.83 -11.23
CA CYS A 105 -12.24 -2.09 -11.22
C CYS A 105 -12.54 -3.59 -11.29
N ASP A 106 -11.54 -4.42 -11.12
CA ASP A 106 -11.65 -5.84 -11.32
C ASP A 106 -10.86 -6.65 -10.30
N LEU A 107 -11.35 -7.84 -10.00
CA LEU A 107 -10.65 -8.86 -9.26
C LEU A 107 -10.65 -10.14 -10.08
N PHE A 108 -9.49 -10.61 -10.48
CA PHE A 108 -9.35 -11.89 -11.15
C PHE A 108 -8.89 -12.95 -10.18
N ARG A 109 -9.41 -14.16 -10.38
CA ARG A 109 -9.03 -15.39 -9.72
C ARG A 109 -8.53 -16.37 -10.77
N ASN A 110 -7.30 -16.85 -10.63
CA ASN A 110 -6.74 -17.92 -11.46
C ASN A 110 -6.45 -19.16 -10.61
N ASP A 111 -7.15 -20.25 -10.84
CA ASP A 111 -6.94 -21.54 -10.14
C ASP A 111 -5.99 -22.49 -10.90
N GLY A 112 -5.31 -21.99 -11.91
CA GLY A 112 -4.40 -22.77 -12.77
C GLY A 112 -5.09 -23.38 -14.01
N THR A 113 -6.42 -23.36 -14.05
CA THR A 113 -7.24 -23.85 -15.19
C THR A 113 -8.16 -22.79 -15.75
N THR A 114 -8.72 -21.98 -14.88
CA THR A 114 -9.75 -20.99 -15.21
C THR A 114 -9.38 -19.63 -14.65
N LEU A 115 -9.49 -18.59 -15.48
CA LEU A 115 -9.46 -17.20 -15.07
C LEU A 115 -10.89 -16.70 -14.92
N THR A 116 -11.26 -16.34 -13.70
CA THR A 116 -12.59 -15.82 -13.35
C THR A 116 -12.46 -14.35 -12.99
N ASN A 117 -13.32 -13.49 -13.52
CA ASN A 117 -13.42 -12.09 -13.13
C ASN A 117 -14.58 -11.90 -12.15
N TYR A 118 -14.36 -11.06 -11.14
CA TYR A 118 -15.36 -10.65 -10.16
C TYR A 118 -15.53 -9.13 -10.22
N ASP A 119 -16.74 -8.68 -10.46
CA ASP A 119 -17.13 -7.28 -10.44
C ASP A 119 -17.41 -6.83 -9.01
N ILE A 120 -16.40 -6.24 -8.35
CA ILE A 120 -16.54 -5.71 -6.99
C ILE A 120 -16.93 -4.23 -7.07
N LYS A 121 -18.01 -3.88 -6.36
CA LYS A 121 -18.54 -2.52 -6.31
C LYS A 121 -18.65 -2.02 -4.89
N ASP A 122 -18.57 -0.69 -4.74
CA ASP A 122 -18.89 -0.01 -3.50
C ASP A 122 -20.41 0.00 -3.24
N ASP A 123 -20.80 0.57 -2.11
CA ASP A 123 -22.21 0.71 -1.72
C ASP A 123 -23.05 1.56 -2.69
N LEU A 124 -22.43 2.33 -3.56
CA LEU A 124 -23.08 3.16 -4.58
C LEU A 124 -23.08 2.47 -5.96
N GLY A 125 -22.61 1.22 -6.04
CA GLY A 125 -22.55 0.46 -7.29
C GLY A 125 -21.41 0.88 -8.23
N ARG A 126 -20.41 1.61 -7.72
CA ARG A 126 -19.24 2.03 -8.50
C ARG A 126 -18.13 1.00 -8.39
N GLY A 127 -17.39 0.78 -9.47
CA GLY A 127 -16.18 -0.05 -9.45
C GLY A 127 -15.14 0.50 -8.46
N VAL A 128 -14.41 -0.39 -7.81
CA VAL A 128 -13.43 -0.07 -6.79
C VAL A 128 -12.03 -0.52 -7.18
N THR A 129 -11.02 0.24 -6.82
CA THR A 129 -9.62 -0.16 -6.95
C THR A 129 -9.23 -1.07 -5.79
N ILE A 130 -8.58 -2.20 -6.08
CA ILE A 130 -8.15 -3.17 -5.08
C ILE A 130 -6.68 -2.91 -4.74
N HIS A 131 -6.41 -2.45 -3.53
CA HIS A 131 -5.07 -2.11 -3.08
C HIS A 131 -4.35 -3.26 -2.38
N LYS A 132 -5.09 -4.09 -1.65
CA LYS A 132 -4.53 -5.17 -0.84
C LYS A 132 -5.43 -6.40 -0.87
N ILE A 133 -4.81 -7.58 -0.92
CA ILE A 133 -5.50 -8.87 -0.80
C ILE A 133 -4.81 -9.66 0.29
N VAL A 134 -5.59 -10.24 1.21
CA VAL A 134 -5.10 -11.11 2.28
C VAL A 134 -6.07 -12.28 2.49
N GLU A 135 -5.60 -13.36 3.12
CA GLU A 135 -6.40 -14.53 3.46
C GLU A 135 -6.51 -14.67 4.98
N ASP A 136 -7.70 -14.98 5.49
CA ASP A 136 -7.90 -15.31 6.89
C ASP A 136 -7.65 -16.80 7.18
N LYS A 137 -7.63 -17.18 8.45
CA LYS A 137 -7.38 -18.57 8.88
C LYS A 137 -8.44 -19.57 8.41
N ALA A 138 -9.62 -19.09 8.02
CA ALA A 138 -10.71 -19.91 7.48
C ALA A 138 -10.60 -20.10 5.95
N GLY A 139 -9.64 -19.42 5.30
CA GLY A 139 -9.43 -19.44 3.87
C GLY A 139 -10.35 -18.48 3.10
N ASN A 140 -10.96 -17.50 3.78
CA ASN A 140 -11.68 -16.43 3.11
C ASN A 140 -10.67 -15.38 2.60
N ILE A 141 -10.97 -14.83 1.44
CA ILE A 141 -10.17 -13.76 0.83
C ILE A 141 -10.76 -12.41 1.22
N TRP A 142 -9.90 -11.49 1.60
CA TRP A 142 -10.26 -10.14 1.97
C TRP A 142 -9.55 -9.14 1.08
N CYS A 143 -10.32 -8.25 0.47
CA CYS A 143 -9.82 -7.19 -0.41
C CYS A 143 -9.99 -5.83 0.25
N GLY A 144 -8.91 -5.11 0.44
CA GLY A 144 -8.91 -3.68 0.80
C GLY A 144 -9.01 -2.84 -0.46
N THR A 145 -9.98 -1.95 -0.51
CA THR A 145 -10.35 -1.22 -1.71
C THR A 145 -10.56 0.27 -1.46
N THR A 146 -10.77 1.05 -2.51
CA THR A 146 -11.22 2.45 -2.41
C THR A 146 -12.67 2.59 -1.93
N GLY A 147 -13.41 1.49 -1.84
CA GLY A 147 -14.81 1.44 -1.38
C GLY A 147 -15.01 0.73 -0.03
N GLY A 148 -13.94 0.45 0.71
CA GLY A 148 -13.95 -0.28 1.96
C GLY A 148 -13.26 -1.64 1.86
N ILE A 149 -13.83 -2.63 2.54
CA ILE A 149 -13.30 -3.99 2.59
C ILE A 149 -14.34 -4.96 2.04
N THR A 150 -13.91 -5.89 1.20
CA THR A 150 -14.76 -6.97 0.69
C THR A 150 -14.20 -8.32 1.10
N ARG A 151 -15.01 -9.13 1.76
CA ARG A 151 -14.74 -10.54 2.10
C ARG A 151 -15.36 -11.45 1.07
N ILE A 152 -14.63 -12.49 0.67
CA ILE A 152 -15.04 -13.52 -0.28
C ILE A 152 -14.92 -14.87 0.43
N ASP A 153 -16.03 -15.55 0.66
CA ASP A 153 -16.06 -16.85 1.33
C ASP A 153 -16.18 -18.04 0.36
N GLY A 154 -16.02 -17.77 -0.95
CA GLY A 154 -16.19 -18.74 -2.03
C GLY A 154 -17.61 -18.93 -2.51
N LYS A 155 -18.62 -18.35 -1.83
CA LYS A 155 -20.05 -18.41 -2.20
C LYS A 155 -20.66 -17.03 -2.32
N SER A 156 -20.18 -16.07 -1.55
CA SER A 156 -20.73 -14.72 -1.47
C SER A 156 -19.66 -13.67 -1.27
N PHE A 157 -20.00 -12.43 -1.59
CA PHE A 157 -19.30 -11.23 -1.18
C PHE A 157 -19.97 -10.64 0.06
N THR A 158 -19.16 -10.16 0.99
CA THR A 158 -19.63 -9.33 2.09
C THR A 158 -18.80 -8.06 2.10
N SER A 159 -19.41 -6.91 1.84
CA SER A 159 -18.74 -5.62 1.82
C SER A 159 -18.98 -4.86 3.13
N TYR A 160 -17.94 -4.19 3.59
CA TYR A 160 -17.91 -3.38 4.79
C TYR A 160 -17.41 -1.98 4.44
N GLY A 161 -18.14 -0.97 4.81
CA GLY A 161 -17.84 0.43 4.51
C GLY A 161 -18.12 1.37 5.67
N GLU A 162 -18.31 2.65 5.38
CA GLU A 162 -18.57 3.68 6.39
C GLU A 162 -19.81 3.41 7.23
N LYS A 163 -20.87 2.88 6.63
CA LYS A 163 -22.10 2.52 7.33
C LYS A 163 -21.92 1.40 8.37
N ASP A 164 -20.88 0.58 8.19
CA ASP A 164 -20.54 -0.54 9.06
C ASP A 164 -19.51 -0.12 10.14
N GLY A 165 -19.09 1.14 10.15
CA GLY A 165 -18.19 1.71 11.15
C GLY A 165 -16.75 1.91 10.69
N LEU A 166 -16.41 1.59 9.44
CA LEU A 166 -15.12 1.93 8.85
C LEU A 166 -15.15 3.39 8.38
N ILE A 167 -14.48 4.30 9.10
CA ILE A 167 -14.58 5.76 8.84
C ILE A 167 -14.02 6.18 7.48
N SER A 168 -12.97 5.52 7.00
CA SER A 168 -12.40 5.81 5.69
C SER A 168 -12.53 4.60 4.79
N PRO A 169 -13.19 4.74 3.64
CA PRO A 169 -13.35 3.63 2.72
C PRO A 169 -12.08 3.33 1.91
N ASP A 170 -11.09 4.22 1.90
CA ASP A 170 -9.84 4.02 1.16
C ASP A 170 -8.85 3.19 1.99
N VAL A 171 -8.90 1.87 1.80
CA VAL A 171 -8.11 0.88 2.53
C VAL A 171 -6.86 0.54 1.74
N GLY A 172 -5.72 1.11 2.13
CA GLY A 172 -4.43 0.91 1.46
C GLY A 172 -3.64 -0.31 1.94
N SER A 173 -3.85 -0.74 3.19
CA SER A 173 -3.09 -1.85 3.77
C SER A 173 -3.91 -2.65 4.77
N MET A 174 -3.68 -3.98 4.83
CA MET A 174 -4.31 -4.89 5.77
C MET A 174 -3.37 -6.02 6.16
N ALA A 175 -3.47 -6.47 7.42
CA ALA A 175 -2.80 -7.67 7.91
C ALA A 175 -3.62 -8.31 9.03
N PHE A 176 -3.64 -9.65 9.11
CA PHE A 176 -4.15 -10.38 10.26
C PHE A 176 -3.06 -10.64 11.28
N ASP A 177 -3.35 -10.42 12.55
CA ASP A 177 -2.48 -10.87 13.62
C ASP A 177 -2.73 -12.35 14.00
N ALA A 178 -1.93 -12.87 14.93
CA ALA A 178 -2.04 -14.26 15.35
C ALA A 178 -3.36 -14.58 16.06
N SER A 179 -4.06 -13.60 16.62
CA SER A 179 -5.37 -13.76 17.25
C SER A 179 -6.51 -13.80 16.22
N GLY A 180 -6.25 -13.39 14.98
CA GLY A 180 -7.24 -13.29 13.90
C GLY A 180 -7.88 -11.91 13.81
N VAL A 181 -7.40 -10.93 14.56
CA VAL A 181 -7.81 -9.53 14.40
C VAL A 181 -7.18 -8.99 13.11
N MET A 182 -8.00 -8.38 12.26
CA MET A 182 -7.53 -7.67 11.08
C MET A 182 -7.18 -6.23 11.44
N TRP A 183 -5.95 -5.85 11.11
CA TRP A 183 -5.46 -4.49 11.18
C TRP A 183 -5.59 -3.82 9.82
N ILE A 184 -6.17 -2.62 9.79
CA ILE A 184 -6.59 -1.93 8.57
C ILE A 184 -5.97 -0.55 8.56
N GLY A 185 -5.17 -0.26 7.55
CA GLY A 185 -4.54 1.03 7.32
C GLY A 185 -5.26 1.82 6.23
N THR A 186 -5.63 3.04 6.57
CA THR A 186 -6.34 3.98 5.70
C THR A 186 -5.60 5.32 5.64
N VAL A 187 -6.10 6.25 4.84
CA VAL A 187 -5.62 7.64 4.84
C VAL A 187 -6.00 8.40 6.13
N GLU A 188 -6.96 7.89 6.90
CA GLU A 188 -7.45 8.47 8.16
C GLU A 188 -7.00 7.70 9.41
N GLY A 189 -6.01 6.81 9.28
CA GLY A 189 -5.42 6.10 10.40
C GLY A 189 -5.62 4.59 10.38
N VAL A 190 -5.51 3.98 11.56
CA VAL A 190 -5.60 2.53 11.76
C VAL A 190 -6.93 2.13 12.38
N TRP A 191 -7.49 1.06 11.86
CA TRP A 191 -8.67 0.38 12.40
C TRP A 191 -8.34 -1.08 12.70
N ARG A 192 -9.07 -1.65 13.64
CA ARG A 192 -9.06 -3.09 13.94
C ARG A 192 -10.45 -3.66 13.68
N PHE A 193 -10.49 -4.86 13.15
CA PHE A 193 -11.71 -5.63 12.98
C PHE A 193 -11.53 -7.02 13.61
N ASP A 194 -12.37 -7.35 14.58
CA ASP A 194 -12.30 -8.61 15.34
C ASP A 194 -13.20 -9.72 14.74
N GLY A 195 -13.78 -9.47 13.57
CA GLY A 195 -14.77 -10.35 12.92
C GLY A 195 -16.21 -9.87 13.11
N THR A 196 -16.46 -8.95 14.03
CA THR A 196 -17.80 -8.42 14.36
C THR A 196 -17.82 -6.90 14.42
N THR A 197 -16.78 -6.27 14.93
CA THR A 197 -16.76 -4.84 15.26
C THR A 197 -15.52 -4.15 14.73
N PHE A 198 -15.70 -2.98 14.11
CA PHE A 198 -14.59 -2.07 13.82
C PHE A 198 -14.29 -1.19 15.02
N SER A 199 -13.04 -1.08 15.37
CA SER A 199 -12.56 -0.18 16.44
C SER A 199 -11.33 0.59 15.97
N PRO A 200 -11.26 1.92 16.24
CA PRO A 200 -10.09 2.71 15.90
C PRO A 200 -8.88 2.30 16.77
N PHE A 201 -7.70 2.44 16.20
CA PHE A 201 -6.45 2.31 16.91
C PHE A 201 -5.65 3.61 16.75
N ALA A 202 -5.38 4.29 17.87
CA ALA A 202 -4.71 5.58 17.85
C ALA A 202 -3.21 5.41 17.55
N LEU A 203 -2.76 6.06 16.47
CA LEU A 203 -1.35 6.36 16.21
C LEU A 203 -1.13 7.87 16.35
N PRO A 204 0.05 8.30 16.80
CA PRO A 204 0.42 9.71 16.77
C PRO A 204 0.36 10.26 15.34
N GLU A 205 -0.22 11.45 15.18
CA GLU A 205 -0.25 12.13 13.91
C GLU A 205 1.15 12.57 13.49
N ALA A 206 1.49 12.41 12.24
CA ALA A 206 2.72 12.90 11.66
C ALA A 206 2.64 14.41 11.45
N GLN A 207 3.79 15.09 11.43
CA GLN A 207 3.85 16.46 10.95
C GLN A 207 3.78 16.44 9.42
N PRO A 208 2.78 17.06 8.79
CA PRO A 208 2.72 17.16 7.34
C PRO A 208 3.96 17.88 6.80
N ASP A 209 4.59 17.33 5.79
CA ASP A 209 5.67 17.99 5.07
C ASP A 209 5.22 18.27 3.63
N PRO A 210 4.73 19.50 3.33
CA PRO A 210 4.23 19.83 2.00
C PRO A 210 5.32 19.76 0.92
N THR A 211 6.60 19.87 1.29
CA THR A 211 7.72 19.75 0.33
C THR A 211 7.93 18.31 -0.10
N ARG A 212 7.47 17.35 0.68
CA ARG A 212 7.55 15.91 0.43
C ARG A 212 6.26 15.32 -0.17
N GLY A 213 5.27 16.16 -0.49
CA GLY A 213 3.98 15.70 -1.03
C GLY A 213 3.11 14.93 -0.03
N VAL A 214 3.37 15.07 1.27
CA VAL A 214 2.58 14.44 2.34
C VAL A 214 1.23 15.13 2.42
N THR A 215 0.16 14.39 2.15
CA THR A 215 -1.21 14.93 2.10
C THR A 215 -2.03 14.66 3.35
N SER A 216 -1.63 13.70 4.20
CA SER A 216 -2.33 13.35 5.43
C SER A 216 -1.35 13.09 6.57
N ALA A 217 -1.65 13.68 7.74
CA ALA A 217 -0.92 13.42 8.99
C ALA A 217 -1.19 12.01 9.56
N LYS A 218 -2.25 11.34 9.10
CA LYS A 218 -2.75 10.06 9.64
C LYS A 218 -2.52 8.88 8.70
N ILE A 219 -2.04 9.12 7.48
CA ILE A 219 -1.92 8.06 6.47
C ILE A 219 -1.08 6.89 6.94
N VAL A 220 -1.58 5.69 6.68
CA VAL A 220 -0.88 4.42 6.94
C VAL A 220 -0.60 3.74 5.61
N HIS A 221 0.67 3.75 5.21
CA HIS A 221 1.10 3.21 3.93
C HIS A 221 1.18 1.69 3.92
N CYS A 222 1.64 1.10 5.03
CA CYS A 222 1.76 -0.35 5.14
C CYS A 222 1.51 -0.84 6.57
N ILE A 223 0.98 -2.05 6.67
CA ILE A 223 0.86 -2.81 7.92
C ILE A 223 1.47 -4.19 7.68
N THR A 224 2.29 -4.65 8.61
CA THR A 224 2.80 -6.03 8.63
C THR A 224 2.85 -6.57 10.05
N VAL A 225 2.81 -7.89 10.19
CA VAL A 225 2.95 -8.58 11.48
C VAL A 225 4.24 -9.38 11.42
N ASP A 226 5.14 -9.17 12.36
CA ASP A 226 6.39 -9.90 12.44
C ASP A 226 6.23 -11.27 13.09
N ARG A 227 7.26 -12.10 13.03
CA ARG A 227 7.25 -13.46 13.61
C ARG A 227 7.09 -13.51 15.12
N LYS A 228 7.31 -12.39 15.81
CA LYS A 228 7.04 -12.23 17.24
C LYS A 228 5.61 -11.81 17.54
N GLY A 229 4.78 -11.64 16.49
CA GLY A 229 3.39 -11.21 16.60
C GLY A 229 3.22 -9.70 16.81
N ARG A 230 4.28 -8.90 16.69
CA ARG A 230 4.19 -7.45 16.76
C ARG A 230 3.63 -6.89 15.46
N VAL A 231 2.77 -5.89 15.58
CA VAL A 231 2.18 -5.20 14.45
C VAL A 231 2.98 -3.95 14.15
N TRP A 232 3.40 -3.82 12.91
CA TRP A 232 4.18 -2.70 12.40
C TRP A 232 3.34 -1.83 11.49
N PHE A 233 3.45 -0.53 11.65
CA PHE A 233 2.72 0.47 10.86
C PHE A 233 3.74 1.41 10.21
N GLY A 234 3.75 1.47 8.88
CA GLY A 234 4.51 2.46 8.12
C GLY A 234 3.65 3.69 7.88
N THR A 235 4.12 4.84 8.33
CA THR A 235 3.41 6.12 8.27
C THR A 235 4.32 7.24 7.76
N ASN A 236 3.82 8.47 7.72
CA ASN A 236 4.65 9.66 7.48
C ASN A 236 5.45 10.11 8.73
N GLY A 237 5.16 9.54 9.89
CA GLY A 237 5.85 9.81 11.16
C GLY A 237 6.91 8.76 11.53
N GLY A 238 7.29 7.90 10.60
CA GLY A 238 8.18 6.76 10.83
C GLY A 238 7.43 5.44 10.86
N ALA A 239 8.08 4.43 11.41
CA ALA A 239 7.49 3.13 11.67
C ALA A 239 7.05 3.05 13.14
N TYR A 240 5.81 2.63 13.38
CA TYR A 240 5.31 2.34 14.72
C TYR A 240 5.23 0.84 14.92
N ILE A 241 5.52 0.39 16.14
CA ILE A 241 5.54 -1.03 16.52
C ILE A 241 4.63 -1.20 17.74
N TYR A 242 3.62 -2.05 17.60
CA TYR A 242 2.72 -2.43 18.68
C TYR A 242 2.97 -3.89 19.09
N ASP A 243 3.33 -4.13 20.35
CA ASP A 243 3.63 -5.45 20.91
C ASP A 243 2.45 -6.08 21.66
N GLY A 244 1.26 -5.49 21.56
CA GLY A 244 0.07 -5.88 22.31
C GLY A 244 -0.15 -5.04 23.57
N LYS A 245 0.84 -4.24 24.02
CA LYS A 245 0.77 -3.39 25.22
C LYS A 245 1.32 -1.99 24.98
N THR A 246 2.48 -1.90 24.34
CA THR A 246 3.20 -0.66 24.12
C THR A 246 3.30 -0.33 22.66
N LEU A 247 3.28 0.96 22.36
CA LEU A 247 3.53 1.51 21.03
C LEU A 247 4.88 2.22 21.04
N THR A 248 5.82 1.76 20.21
CA THR A 248 7.13 2.39 20.03
C THR A 248 7.25 2.96 18.63
N ASN A 249 8.05 4.02 18.47
CA ASN A 249 8.31 4.65 17.18
C ASN A 249 9.78 4.48 16.80
N ILE A 250 10.02 4.21 15.52
CA ILE A 250 11.31 4.28 14.86
C ILE A 250 11.23 5.37 13.78
N SER A 251 12.13 6.33 13.86
CA SER A 251 12.13 7.53 13.04
C SER A 251 13.53 7.88 12.52
N GLU A 252 13.65 8.98 11.80
CA GLU A 252 14.94 9.51 11.37
C GLU A 252 15.90 9.78 12.55
N ARG A 253 15.38 10.03 13.75
CA ARG A 253 16.19 10.22 14.98
C ARG A 253 16.88 8.94 15.42
N ASP A 254 16.31 7.79 15.03
CA ASP A 254 16.81 6.45 15.38
C ASP A 254 17.65 5.84 14.27
N GLY A 255 17.85 6.58 13.16
CA GLY A 255 18.64 6.15 12.01
C GLY A 255 17.83 5.68 10.79
N LEU A 256 16.51 5.78 10.84
CA LEU A 256 15.67 5.53 9.66
C LEU A 256 15.99 6.59 8.58
N PRO A 257 16.16 6.19 7.30
CA PRO A 257 16.58 7.15 6.26
C PRO A 257 15.54 8.21 5.91
N ASN A 258 14.26 7.95 6.21
CA ASN A 258 13.16 8.90 6.01
C ASN A 258 11.91 8.45 6.78
N ASN A 259 11.17 9.41 7.35
CA ASN A 259 9.98 9.11 8.14
C ASN A 259 8.77 8.65 7.32
N ALA A 260 8.70 8.92 6.01
CA ALA A 260 7.63 8.42 5.16
C ALA A 260 7.90 6.95 4.78
N VAL A 261 7.49 6.03 5.66
CA VAL A 261 7.71 4.58 5.51
C VAL A 261 6.62 3.98 4.67
N SER A 262 6.96 3.55 3.45
CA SER A 262 6.04 2.96 2.47
C SER A 262 6.00 1.43 2.50
N GLY A 263 7.03 0.78 3.04
CA GLY A 263 7.09 -0.68 3.14
C GLY A 263 7.90 -1.14 4.35
N ILE A 264 7.45 -2.23 4.99
CA ILE A 264 8.12 -2.90 6.10
C ILE A 264 8.05 -4.40 5.84
N LEU A 265 9.19 -5.09 6.00
CA LEU A 265 9.27 -6.53 5.83
C LEU A 265 10.32 -7.12 6.79
N GLU A 266 9.97 -8.19 7.50
CA GLU A 266 10.92 -8.98 8.28
C GLU A 266 11.49 -10.09 7.42
N ASP A 267 12.83 -10.14 7.26
CA ASP A 267 13.49 -11.21 6.52
C ASP A 267 13.64 -12.49 7.34
N LYS A 268 14.03 -13.60 6.71
CA LYS A 268 14.21 -14.90 7.36
C LYS A 268 15.27 -14.90 8.47
N SER A 269 16.19 -13.94 8.44
CA SER A 269 17.22 -13.76 9.43
C SER A 269 16.77 -12.92 10.65
N GLY A 270 15.55 -12.34 10.57
CA GLY A 270 14.99 -11.48 11.63
C GLY A 270 15.34 -10.01 11.48
N ASN A 271 16.00 -9.61 10.40
CA ASN A 271 16.21 -8.20 10.12
C ASN A 271 14.91 -7.57 9.61
N ILE A 272 14.73 -6.29 9.89
CA ILE A 272 13.60 -5.52 9.38
C ILE A 272 14.08 -4.64 8.23
N TRP A 273 13.45 -4.80 7.08
CA TRP A 273 13.68 -3.97 5.91
C TRP A 273 12.66 -2.86 5.85
N PHE A 274 13.12 -1.66 5.56
CA PHE A 274 12.29 -0.47 5.40
C PHE A 274 12.44 0.09 4.00
N GLY A 275 11.32 0.19 3.29
CA GLY A 275 11.17 1.03 2.13
C GLY A 275 10.60 2.37 2.54
N THR A 276 11.16 3.46 2.03
CA THR A 276 10.69 4.81 2.30
C THR A 276 10.38 5.57 1.02
N VAL A 277 9.60 6.64 1.12
CA VAL A 277 9.22 7.44 -0.04
C VAL A 277 10.38 8.30 -0.55
N HIS A 278 11.28 8.76 0.33
CA HIS A 278 12.34 9.68 -0.06
C HIS A 278 13.75 9.26 0.37
N GLY A 279 13.89 8.25 1.19
CA GLY A 279 15.17 7.78 1.75
C GLY A 279 15.70 6.49 1.13
N GLY A 280 14.90 5.84 0.27
CA GLY A 280 15.24 4.57 -0.36
C GLY A 280 15.03 3.36 0.55
N ILE A 281 15.91 2.36 0.43
CA ILE A 281 15.83 1.09 1.16
C ILE A 281 16.91 1.01 2.23
N SER A 282 16.51 0.53 3.41
CA SER A 282 17.41 0.24 4.54
C SER A 282 17.04 -1.06 5.24
N ARG A 283 18.01 -1.63 5.94
CA ARG A 283 17.86 -2.82 6.77
C ARG A 283 18.26 -2.49 8.21
N PHE A 284 17.46 -2.91 9.15
CA PHE A 284 17.71 -2.83 10.59
C PHE A 284 17.92 -4.23 11.15
N ASP A 285 19.06 -4.49 11.77
CA ASP A 285 19.43 -5.80 12.33
C ASP A 285 19.01 -5.99 13.78
N GLY A 286 18.26 -5.05 14.32
CA GLY A 286 17.85 -4.99 15.72
C GLY A 286 18.69 -4.02 16.56
N LYS A 287 19.79 -3.49 16.00
CA LYS A 287 20.69 -2.54 16.63
C LYS A 287 21.04 -1.37 15.70
N ASP A 288 21.51 -1.66 14.51
CA ASP A 288 22.04 -0.68 13.58
C ASP A 288 21.28 -0.68 12.25
N PHE A 289 21.20 0.51 11.62
CA PHE A 289 20.65 0.67 10.27
C PHE A 289 21.75 0.61 9.23
N THR A 290 21.48 -0.13 8.14
CA THR A 290 22.26 -0.09 6.91
C THR A 290 21.39 0.52 5.81
N ASN A 291 21.73 1.71 5.30
CA ASN A 291 21.01 2.36 4.22
C ASN A 291 21.74 2.13 2.88
N PHE A 292 21.20 1.25 2.06
CA PHE A 292 21.81 0.86 0.78
C PHE A 292 21.69 1.93 -0.31
N THR A 293 20.63 2.73 -0.26
CA THR A 293 20.46 3.85 -1.19
C THR A 293 21.42 4.98 -0.89
N GLN A 294 21.62 5.31 0.39
CA GLN A 294 22.55 6.36 0.80
C GLN A 294 24.00 5.98 0.53
N GLN A 295 24.33 4.69 0.57
CA GLN A 295 25.64 4.16 0.19
C GLN A 295 25.88 4.14 -1.33
N GLY A 296 24.87 4.52 -2.14
CA GLY A 296 24.98 4.53 -3.60
C GLY A 296 24.90 3.14 -4.24
N ILE A 297 24.52 2.11 -3.48
CA ILE A 297 24.38 0.72 -3.97
C ILE A 297 23.07 0.55 -4.74
N VAL A 298 22.00 1.19 -4.26
CA VAL A 298 20.67 1.16 -4.86
C VAL A 298 20.30 2.55 -5.36
N GLU A 299 19.90 2.61 -6.62
CA GLU A 299 19.34 3.81 -7.23
C GLU A 299 17.85 3.94 -6.94
N GLY A 300 17.36 5.17 -6.88
CA GLY A 300 15.95 5.45 -6.60
C GLY A 300 15.64 5.50 -5.10
N LYS A 301 14.78 6.46 -4.74
CA LYS A 301 14.50 6.77 -3.33
C LYS A 301 13.11 6.34 -2.87
N GLU A 302 12.20 6.07 -3.79
CA GLU A 302 10.80 5.78 -3.51
C GLU A 302 10.57 4.27 -3.67
N ILE A 303 10.51 3.54 -2.54
CA ILE A 303 10.34 2.09 -2.49
C ILE A 303 8.89 1.77 -2.11
N TRP A 304 8.18 1.03 -2.95
CA TRP A 304 6.78 0.67 -2.70
C TRP A 304 6.57 -0.80 -2.40
N CYS A 305 7.35 -1.67 -3.00
CA CYS A 305 7.20 -3.11 -2.80
C CYS A 305 8.52 -3.79 -2.50
N MET A 306 8.45 -4.76 -1.61
CA MET A 306 9.55 -5.62 -1.19
C MET A 306 9.00 -7.03 -0.99
N HIS A 307 9.79 -8.03 -1.31
CA HIS A 307 9.45 -9.44 -1.12
C HIS A 307 10.70 -10.26 -0.85
N GLU A 308 10.66 -11.12 0.17
CA GLU A 308 11.68 -12.13 0.37
C GLU A 308 11.24 -13.44 -0.26
N GLY A 309 11.98 -13.89 -1.28
CA GLY A 309 11.74 -15.16 -1.93
C GLY A 309 12.09 -16.36 -1.04
N ARG A 310 11.73 -17.57 -1.49
CA ARG A 310 11.99 -18.81 -0.73
C ARG A 310 13.48 -19.10 -0.55
N SER A 311 14.30 -18.69 -1.52
CA SER A 311 15.76 -18.79 -1.44
C SER A 311 16.39 -17.81 -0.44
N GLY A 312 15.61 -16.90 0.17
CA GLY A 312 16.11 -15.82 1.03
C GLY A 312 16.57 -14.59 0.25
N ASN A 313 16.42 -14.59 -1.08
CA ASN A 313 16.71 -13.39 -1.87
C ASN A 313 15.65 -12.31 -1.59
N MET A 314 16.11 -11.10 -1.31
CA MET A 314 15.23 -9.94 -1.18
C MET A 314 15.04 -9.29 -2.54
N TRP A 315 13.79 -9.11 -2.93
CA TRP A 315 13.38 -8.44 -4.15
C TRP A 315 12.70 -7.12 -3.81
N PHE A 316 13.01 -6.06 -4.51
CA PHE A 316 12.35 -4.77 -4.33
C PHE A 316 12.46 -3.90 -5.58
N SER A 317 11.55 -2.96 -5.69
CA SER A 317 11.48 -1.99 -6.77
C SER A 317 11.52 -0.57 -6.19
N ALA A 318 12.34 0.27 -6.80
CA ALA A 318 12.31 1.71 -6.59
C ALA A 318 11.64 2.38 -7.79
N LYS A 319 10.85 3.42 -7.57
CA LYS A 319 10.15 4.15 -8.64
C LYS A 319 11.15 4.70 -9.66
N ARG A 320 10.87 4.48 -10.93
CA ARG A 320 11.73 4.85 -12.06
C ARG A 320 13.13 4.24 -12.00
N SER A 321 13.23 3.08 -11.40
CA SER A 321 14.48 2.33 -11.27
C SER A 321 14.19 0.87 -11.59
N PRO A 322 15.20 0.11 -12.02
CA PRO A 322 15.06 -1.33 -12.21
C PRO A 322 14.66 -2.07 -10.95
N LEU A 323 14.20 -3.29 -11.14
CA LEU A 323 14.03 -4.25 -10.06
C LEU A 323 15.40 -4.70 -9.55
N TYR A 324 15.53 -4.79 -8.24
CA TYR A 324 16.73 -5.27 -7.56
C TYR A 324 16.47 -6.62 -6.90
N ARG A 325 17.52 -7.46 -6.90
CA ARG A 325 17.61 -8.67 -6.10
C ARG A 325 18.85 -8.58 -5.20
N TYR A 326 18.68 -8.85 -3.92
CA TYR A 326 19.77 -8.97 -2.95
C TYR A 326 19.83 -10.42 -2.47
N ASP A 327 20.99 -11.07 -2.58
CA ASP A 327 21.19 -12.50 -2.24
C ASP A 327 21.79 -12.71 -0.84
N GLY A 328 21.87 -11.67 -0.04
CA GLY A 328 22.52 -11.68 1.26
C GLY A 328 23.93 -11.08 1.23
N ASN A 329 24.59 -11.04 0.08
CA ASN A 329 25.94 -10.50 -0.10
C ASN A 329 25.98 -9.35 -1.10
N ALA A 330 25.33 -9.51 -2.25
CA ALA A 330 25.40 -8.57 -3.35
C ALA A 330 24.02 -8.20 -3.89
N PHE A 331 23.93 -6.97 -4.40
CA PHE A 331 22.77 -6.50 -5.14
C PHE A 331 22.97 -6.74 -6.64
N THR A 332 22.00 -7.38 -7.25
CA THR A 332 21.88 -7.52 -8.70
C THR A 332 20.80 -6.58 -9.20
N LYS A 333 21.15 -5.66 -10.07
CA LYS A 333 20.22 -4.82 -10.81
C LYS A 333 19.73 -5.65 -12.02
N LEU A 334 18.42 -5.86 -12.12
CA LEU A 334 17.88 -6.56 -13.28
C LEU A 334 17.92 -5.64 -14.51
N LYS A 335 17.92 -6.28 -15.69
CA LYS A 335 17.90 -5.55 -16.96
C LYS A 335 16.68 -4.64 -17.01
N GLU A 336 16.89 -3.40 -17.42
CA GLU A 336 15.81 -2.43 -17.59
C GLU A 336 14.81 -2.91 -18.63
N GLN A 337 13.53 -2.83 -18.28
CA GLN A 337 12.40 -3.06 -19.15
C GLN A 337 11.45 -1.88 -18.93
N ASP A 338 11.22 -1.06 -19.93
CA ASP A 338 10.47 0.21 -19.83
C ASP A 338 9.11 0.05 -19.18
N GLU A 339 8.42 -1.06 -19.45
CA GLU A 339 7.11 -1.35 -18.87
C GLU A 339 7.14 -1.68 -17.36
N ILE A 340 8.29 -2.12 -16.83
CA ILE A 340 8.45 -2.55 -15.43
C ILE A 340 8.99 -1.42 -14.55
N THR A 341 9.77 -0.51 -15.12
CA THR A 341 10.52 0.51 -14.37
C THR A 341 9.65 1.66 -13.86
N SER A 342 8.39 1.79 -14.29
CA SER A 342 7.56 2.95 -13.95
C SER A 342 7.11 2.95 -12.49
N LEU A 343 6.37 1.95 -12.04
CA LEU A 343 5.95 1.76 -10.64
C LEU A 343 5.44 0.33 -10.44
N ALA A 344 6.13 -0.43 -9.61
CA ALA A 344 5.69 -1.74 -9.15
C ALA A 344 4.97 -1.62 -7.80
N PHE A 345 3.85 -2.31 -7.64
CA PHE A 345 3.04 -2.31 -6.43
C PHE A 345 3.21 -3.58 -5.60
N THR A 346 3.35 -4.73 -6.25
CA THR A 346 3.52 -6.02 -5.56
C THR A 346 4.55 -6.87 -6.28
N ILE A 347 5.41 -7.52 -5.51
CA ILE A 347 6.27 -8.62 -5.94
C ILE A 347 5.85 -9.85 -5.13
N LEU A 348 5.71 -11.00 -5.79
CA LEU A 348 5.28 -12.24 -5.20
C LEU A 348 6.04 -13.42 -5.81
N GLU A 349 6.57 -14.34 -5.00
CA GLU A 349 6.97 -15.68 -5.43
C GLU A 349 5.85 -16.67 -5.11
N ASP A 350 5.28 -17.31 -6.13
CA ASP A 350 4.19 -18.26 -5.96
C ASP A 350 4.68 -19.64 -5.47
N ASN A 351 3.75 -20.54 -5.15
CA ASN A 351 4.05 -21.88 -4.64
C ASN A 351 4.86 -22.76 -5.61
N SER A 352 4.95 -22.37 -6.88
CA SER A 352 5.77 -23.05 -7.88
C SER A 352 7.15 -22.41 -8.08
N GLY A 353 7.48 -21.36 -7.31
CA GLY A 353 8.74 -20.62 -7.42
C GLY A 353 8.75 -19.56 -8.53
N ARG A 354 7.61 -19.24 -9.12
CA ARG A 354 7.50 -18.22 -10.17
C ARG A 354 7.37 -16.84 -9.53
N MET A 355 8.14 -15.89 -10.04
CA MET A 355 8.07 -14.51 -9.61
C MET A 355 7.01 -13.75 -10.40
N TRP A 356 6.15 -13.03 -9.70
CA TRP A 356 5.11 -12.17 -10.23
C TRP A 356 5.38 -10.73 -9.84
N LEU A 357 5.10 -9.82 -10.75
CA LEU A 357 5.23 -8.38 -10.54
C LEU A 357 3.95 -7.69 -11.02
N SER A 358 3.36 -6.85 -10.19
CA SER A 358 2.23 -6.01 -10.55
C SER A 358 2.63 -4.54 -10.57
N GLY A 359 2.02 -3.76 -11.44
CA GLY A 359 2.37 -2.35 -11.57
C GLY A 359 1.41 -1.55 -12.46
N THR A 360 1.85 -0.35 -12.81
CA THR A 360 1.10 0.58 -13.65
C THR A 360 0.92 0.12 -15.10
N HIS A 361 1.60 -0.94 -15.53
CA HIS A 361 1.49 -1.51 -16.86
C HIS A 361 0.94 -2.94 -16.87
N GLY A 362 0.28 -3.34 -15.77
CA GLY A 362 -0.39 -4.62 -15.66
C GLY A 362 0.32 -5.65 -14.80
N LEU A 363 0.14 -6.91 -15.15
CA LEU A 363 0.72 -8.07 -14.49
C LEU A 363 1.86 -8.64 -15.32
N PHE A 364 2.96 -8.97 -14.66
CA PHE A 364 4.13 -9.60 -15.28
C PHE A 364 4.54 -10.86 -14.52
N ARG A 365 5.11 -11.81 -15.24
CA ARG A 365 5.70 -13.04 -14.69
C ARG A 365 7.14 -13.16 -15.18
N HIS A 366 8.05 -13.55 -14.29
CA HIS A 366 9.43 -13.88 -14.65
C HIS A 366 9.50 -15.25 -15.35
N ASP A 367 10.13 -15.32 -16.52
CA ASP A 367 10.24 -16.53 -17.32
C ASP A 367 11.59 -17.29 -17.15
N GLY A 368 12.46 -16.76 -16.27
CA GLY A 368 13.82 -17.24 -16.05
C GLY A 368 14.89 -16.23 -16.50
N GLU A 369 14.59 -15.41 -17.50
CA GLU A 369 15.48 -14.39 -18.06
C GLU A 369 14.95 -12.97 -17.85
N SER A 370 13.64 -12.79 -18.04
CA SER A 370 12.99 -11.47 -18.01
C SER A 370 11.56 -11.55 -17.46
N PHE A 371 10.96 -10.40 -17.23
CA PHE A 371 9.54 -10.32 -16.93
C PHE A 371 8.73 -10.18 -18.22
N VAL A 372 7.80 -11.08 -18.44
CA VAL A 372 6.88 -11.07 -19.58
C VAL A 372 5.48 -10.65 -19.11
N ARG A 373 4.81 -9.82 -19.90
CA ARG A 373 3.46 -9.35 -19.59
C ARG A 373 2.47 -10.52 -19.64
N VAL A 374 1.60 -10.59 -18.65
CA VAL A 374 0.53 -11.58 -18.55
C VAL A 374 -0.78 -10.97 -19.01
N THR A 375 -1.46 -11.68 -19.90
CA THR A 375 -2.80 -11.36 -20.39
C THR A 375 -3.78 -12.45 -19.95
N LYS A 376 -5.06 -12.32 -20.28
CA LYS A 376 -6.02 -13.41 -20.02
C LYS A 376 -5.62 -14.74 -20.68
N ASN A 377 -4.88 -14.69 -21.79
CA ASN A 377 -4.42 -15.87 -22.51
C ASN A 377 -3.07 -16.39 -22.01
N GLY A 378 -2.51 -15.79 -20.99
CA GLY A 378 -1.22 -16.19 -20.38
C GLY A 378 -0.09 -15.19 -20.64
N PRO A 379 1.14 -15.61 -20.33
CA PRO A 379 1.52 -16.94 -19.81
C PRO A 379 1.21 -17.13 -18.32
N TRP A 380 0.42 -18.15 -17.99
CA TRP A 380 0.04 -18.48 -16.60
C TRP A 380 0.93 -19.58 -15.99
N ARG A 381 1.60 -20.37 -16.83
CA ARG A 381 2.47 -21.50 -16.44
C ARG A 381 3.89 -21.32 -16.94
#